data_6a9dcc1e8c378e23e22ecdb8a81a9129
#
_entry.id   6a9dcc1e8c378e23e22ecdb8a81a9129
#
_cell.length_a   1.000
_cell.length_b   1.000
_cell.length_c   1.000
_cell.angle_alpha   90.00
_cell.angle_beta   90.00
_cell.angle_gamma   90.00
#
_symmetry.space_group_name_H-M   'P 1'
#
loop_
_entity.id
_entity.type
_entity.pdbx_description
1 polymer ?
#
loop_
_entity_poly.entity_id
_entity_poly.type
_entity_poly.pdbx_seq_one_letter_code
_entity_poly.pdbx_strand_id
1 'polypeptide(L)' 'MADYRKMYLYLVDAVARTLDILDSSRAPDQKLFLSHALLAEGLQTCETIYVESDEA' A
#
# COMPACT_ATOMS: atom_id res chain seq x y z
N MET A 1 11.83 -3.70 17.97
CA MET A 1 11.49 -2.35 17.48
C MET A 1 10.93 -2.45 16.08
N ALA A 2 9.83 -1.78 15.80
CA ALA A 2 9.20 -1.85 14.47
C ALA A 2 10.07 -1.18 13.41
N ASP A 3 10.09 -1.76 12.21
CA ASP A 3 10.86 -1.22 11.09
C ASP A 3 10.01 -0.17 10.35
N TYR A 4 9.94 1.03 10.91
CA TYR A 4 9.14 2.11 10.35
C TYR A 4 9.61 2.57 8.98
N ARG A 5 10.93 2.49 8.71
CA ARG A 5 11.48 2.86 7.41
C ARG A 5 10.94 1.94 6.32
N LYS A 6 10.93 0.64 6.57
CA LYS A 6 10.42 -0.34 5.61
C LYS A 6 8.93 -0.16 5.40
N MET A 7 8.18 0.07 6.49
CA MET A 7 6.74 0.34 6.42
C MET A 7 6.47 1.60 5.61
N TYR A 8 7.25 2.66 5.82
CA TYR A 8 7.12 3.92 5.10
C TYR A 8 7.32 3.71 3.59
N LEU A 9 8.36 2.96 3.21
CA LEU A 9 8.66 2.72 1.80
C LEU A 9 7.53 1.94 1.10
N TYR A 10 6.99 0.92 1.74
CA TYR A 10 5.87 0.17 1.19
C TYR A 10 4.62 1.02 1.07
N LEU A 11 4.35 1.84 2.07
CA LEU A 11 3.15 2.69 2.07
C LEU A 11 3.24 3.77 0.99
N VAL A 12 4.39 4.41 0.86
CA VAL A 12 4.62 5.42 -0.17
C VAL A 12 4.46 4.81 -1.56
N ASP A 13 5.01 3.60 -1.78
CA ASP A 13 4.86 2.89 -3.04
C ASP A 13 3.40 2.59 -3.35
N ALA A 14 2.63 2.12 -2.36
CA ALA A 14 1.22 1.81 -2.53
C ALA A 14 0.43 3.07 -2.90
N VAL A 15 0.69 4.18 -2.22
CA VAL A 15 0.01 5.46 -2.49
C VAL A 15 0.37 5.97 -3.88
N ALA A 16 1.65 5.93 -4.25
CA ALA A 16 2.11 6.39 -5.56
C ALA A 16 1.46 5.60 -6.70
N ARG A 17 1.41 4.27 -6.57
CA ARG A 17 0.76 3.41 -7.57
C ARG A 17 -0.73 3.67 -7.65
N THR A 18 -1.38 3.90 -6.51
CA THR A 18 -2.80 4.23 -6.47
C THR A 18 -3.08 5.53 -7.22
N LEU A 19 -2.28 6.55 -7.00
CA LEU A 19 -2.41 7.82 -7.70
C LEU A 19 -2.25 7.65 -9.22
N ASP A 20 -1.27 6.85 -9.65
CA ASP A 20 -1.07 6.56 -11.07
C ASP A 20 -2.28 5.90 -11.68
N ILE A 21 -2.92 4.97 -10.98
CA ILE A 21 -4.12 4.30 -11.46
C ILE A 21 -5.27 5.29 -11.58
N LEU A 22 -5.47 6.15 -10.59
CA LEU A 22 -6.54 7.14 -10.60
C LEU A 22 -6.37 8.17 -11.71
N ASP A 23 -5.12 8.49 -12.05
CA ASP A 23 -4.80 9.42 -13.14
C ASP A 23 -4.78 8.77 -14.52
N SER A 24 -4.92 7.44 -14.59
CA SER A 24 -4.88 6.72 -15.86
C SER A 24 -6.21 6.83 -16.61
N SER A 25 -6.21 6.35 -17.86
CA SER A 25 -7.42 6.33 -18.70
C SER A 25 -8.29 5.09 -18.48
N ARG A 26 -8.05 4.32 -17.43
CA ARG A 26 -8.86 3.14 -17.12
C ARG A 26 -10.30 3.50 -16.79
N ALA A 27 -11.19 2.54 -16.95
CA ALA A 27 -12.61 2.71 -16.60
C ALA A 27 -12.75 2.99 -15.09
N PRO A 28 -13.78 3.78 -14.67
CA PRO A 28 -13.93 4.13 -13.25
C PRO A 28 -14.03 2.94 -12.30
N ASP A 29 -14.72 1.87 -12.69
CA ASP A 29 -14.85 0.67 -11.86
C ASP A 29 -13.52 -0.07 -11.73
N GLN A 30 -12.68 -0.09 -12.78
CA GLN A 30 -11.34 -0.64 -12.71
C GLN A 30 -10.45 0.19 -11.79
N LYS A 31 -10.55 1.52 -11.86
CA LYS A 31 -9.80 2.41 -10.97
C LYS A 31 -10.13 2.14 -9.51
N LEU A 32 -11.42 2.00 -9.19
CA LEU A 32 -11.85 1.72 -7.82
C LEU A 32 -11.33 0.37 -7.34
N PHE A 33 -11.47 -0.66 -8.15
CA PHE A 33 -11.04 -2.00 -7.78
C PHE A 33 -9.53 -2.06 -7.55
N LEU A 34 -8.74 -1.54 -8.50
CA LEU A 34 -7.29 -1.59 -8.40
C LEU A 34 -6.76 -0.72 -7.26
N SER A 35 -7.36 0.46 -7.07
CA SER A 35 -6.96 1.36 -5.98
C SER A 35 -7.24 0.73 -4.62
N HIS A 36 -8.40 0.12 -4.46
CA HIS A 36 -8.76 -0.57 -3.23
C HIS A 36 -7.78 -1.71 -2.95
N ALA A 37 -7.47 -2.52 -3.96
CA ALA A 37 -6.56 -3.65 -3.81
C ALA A 37 -5.15 -3.20 -3.40
N LEU A 38 -4.63 -2.15 -4.03
CA LEU A 38 -3.30 -1.62 -3.71
C LEU A 38 -3.24 -1.05 -2.30
N LEU A 39 -4.24 -0.28 -1.91
CA LEU A 39 -4.26 0.32 -0.57
C LEU A 39 -4.42 -0.74 0.50
N ALA A 40 -5.30 -1.71 0.29
CA ALA A 40 -5.51 -2.81 1.24
C ALA A 40 -4.25 -3.65 1.39
N GLU A 41 -3.59 -3.98 0.27
CA GLU A 41 -2.34 -4.74 0.30
C GLU A 41 -1.22 -3.98 1.00
N GLY A 42 -1.10 -2.68 0.71
CA GLY A 42 -0.10 -1.83 1.35
C GLY A 42 -0.29 -1.76 2.85
N LEU A 43 -1.52 -1.59 3.29
CA LEU A 43 -1.85 -1.54 4.70
C LEU A 43 -1.54 -2.88 5.39
N GLN A 44 -1.96 -3.98 4.78
CA GLN A 44 -1.72 -5.31 5.32
C GLN A 44 -0.22 -5.62 5.41
N THR A 45 0.54 -5.25 4.39
CA THR A 45 1.99 -5.43 4.39
C THR A 45 2.63 -4.66 5.52
N CYS A 46 2.21 -3.41 5.74
CA CYS A 46 2.73 -2.59 6.83
C CYS A 46 2.40 -3.18 8.19
N GLU A 47 1.19 -3.70 8.36
CA GLU A 47 0.79 -4.36 9.61
C GLU A 47 1.65 -5.60 9.89
N THR A 48 1.91 -6.40 8.85
CA THR A 48 2.76 -7.58 8.95
C THR A 48 4.19 -7.20 9.35
N ILE A 49 4.74 -6.17 8.73
CA ILE A 49 6.09 -5.68 9.05
C ILE A 49 6.13 -5.20 10.50
N TYR A 50 5.13 -4.48 10.94
CA TYR A 50 5.04 -3.98 12.31
C TYR A 50 5.08 -5.12 13.32
N VAL A 51 4.21 -6.13 13.11
CA VAL A 51 4.12 -7.27 14.03
C VAL A 51 5.42 -8.07 14.04
N GLU A 52 5.98 -8.38 12.88
CA GLU A 52 7.21 -9.16 12.79
C GLU A 52 8.41 -8.42 13.38
N SER A 53 8.50 -7.11 13.14
CA SER A 53 9.61 -6.30 13.68
C SER A 53 9.51 -6.15 15.19
N ASP A 54 8.29 -6.08 15.71
CA ASP A 54 8.07 -5.88 17.15
C ASP A 54 8.36 -7.13 17.96
N GLU A 55 8.25 -8.30 17.35
CA GLU A 55 8.55 -9.57 18.00
C GLU A 55 10.04 -9.85 18.12
N ALA A 56 10.85 -9.15 17.37
CA ALA A 56 12.30 -9.28 17.45
C ALA A 56 12.85 -8.50 18.65
#